data_e27a3690eb8c28989e37413366a16f7b
#
_entry.id   e27a3690eb8c28989e37413366a16f7b
#
_cell.length_a   1.000
_cell.length_b   1.000
_cell.length_c   1.000
_cell.angle_alpha   90.00
_cell.angle_beta   90.00
_cell.angle_gamma   90.00
#
_symmetry.space_group_name_H-M   'P 1'
#
loop_
_entity.id
_entity.type
_entity.pdbx_description
1 polymer ?
#
loop_
_entity_poly.entity_id
_entity_poly.type
_entity_poly.pdbx_seq_one_letter_code
_entity_poly.pdbx_strand_id
1 'polypeptide(L)'
;MKPVTLNRGIANLVTQAQTSLKALPYEINASRISQKQAHTRINEGNLPPMNAQLIDGKQAAADIRQDITQQIEARKAAGQRLPGLAVILVGDDPASQVYVKAKHNDCEQVGIRSFSYTPESDITQEALESLIDQLNDDDEVDGILLQLPLPKHLDAAPLLERIRADKDVDGFHPYNIGRLAQRMPLLRPCTPMGIMTLLHQLPVNLKGLKATIVGASNIVGRPMALELLLAGCTITVTHRFTQDLQAEVEQADLVVVGVGKPGLVRGEWIKPGAIVIDVGINRLENGTLVGDVDFSTAAERAAWITPVPGGVGPMTRASLLQNTLQACQHHEASKR
;
A
#
# COMPACT_ATOMS: atom_id res chain seq x y z
N MET A 1 17.82 -38.32 35.94
CA MET A 1 17.19 -37.62 34.85
C MET A 1 17.77 -38.11 33.52
N LYS A 2 16.98 -38.80 32.70
CA LYS A 2 17.44 -39.30 31.39
C LYS A 2 17.27 -38.18 30.35
N PRO A 3 18.20 -37.97 29.41
CA PRO A 3 18.07 -36.95 28.38
C PRO A 3 16.96 -37.34 27.38
N VAL A 4 16.09 -36.39 27.06
CA VAL A 4 15.05 -36.55 26.03
C VAL A 4 15.73 -36.48 24.66
N THR A 5 15.78 -37.61 23.96
CA THR A 5 16.23 -37.68 22.56
C THR A 5 15.18 -37.07 21.65
N LEU A 6 15.49 -35.96 21.04
CA LEU A 6 14.64 -35.34 19.98
C LEU A 6 14.48 -36.34 18.82
N ASN A 7 13.24 -36.59 18.44
CA ASN A 7 12.86 -37.50 17.37
C ASN A 7 13.42 -37.02 16.03
N ARG A 8 14.23 -37.80 15.34
CA ARG A 8 14.85 -37.52 14.02
C ARG A 8 13.86 -37.12 12.94
N GLY A 9 12.59 -37.47 13.11
CA GLY A 9 11.51 -37.06 12.16
C GLY A 9 11.22 -35.56 12.15
N ILE A 10 11.31 -34.90 13.31
CA ILE A 10 11.07 -33.45 13.42
C ILE A 10 12.23 -32.65 12.82
N ALA A 11 13.47 -33.12 12.99
CA ALA A 11 14.65 -32.49 12.40
C ALA A 11 14.61 -32.54 10.85
N ASN A 12 14.14 -33.61 10.25
CA ASN A 12 14.00 -33.76 8.81
C ASN A 12 12.87 -32.89 8.24
N LEU A 13 11.75 -32.70 8.94
CA LEU A 13 10.66 -31.80 8.53
C LEU A 13 11.11 -30.33 8.57
N VAL A 14 11.89 -29.91 9.55
CA VAL A 14 12.44 -28.56 9.63
C VAL A 14 13.45 -28.32 8.50
N THR A 15 14.30 -29.30 8.18
CA THR A 15 15.29 -29.18 7.10
C THR A 15 14.63 -29.19 5.71
N GLN A 16 13.58 -29.99 5.49
CA GLN A 16 12.80 -29.95 4.23
C GLN A 16 12.05 -28.63 4.06
N ALA A 17 11.47 -28.09 5.13
CA ALA A 17 10.83 -26.76 5.10
C ALA A 17 11.85 -25.64 4.77
N GLN A 18 13.08 -25.74 5.26
CA GLN A 18 14.14 -24.76 4.96
C GLN A 18 14.68 -24.88 3.54
N THR A 19 14.64 -26.05 2.91
CA THR A 19 15.11 -26.24 1.53
C THR A 19 14.07 -25.78 0.49
N SER A 20 12.77 -25.88 0.80
CA SER A 20 11.69 -25.33 -0.04
C SER A 20 11.60 -23.79 -0.03
N LEU A 21 12.27 -23.13 0.92
CA LEU A 21 12.30 -21.67 1.06
C LEU A 21 13.33 -20.97 0.14
N LYS A 22 14.07 -21.71 -0.69
CA LYS A 22 15.13 -21.15 -1.55
C LYS A 22 14.69 -20.70 -2.93
N ALA A 23 13.42 -20.76 -3.28
CA ALA A 23 12.94 -20.37 -4.60
C ALA A 23 11.64 -19.57 -4.50
N LEU A 24 11.72 -18.32 -4.06
CA LEU A 24 10.70 -17.33 -4.39
C LEU A 24 11.34 -16.30 -5.33
N PRO A 25 10.78 -16.09 -6.52
CA PRO A 25 11.24 -15.04 -7.43
C PRO A 25 10.71 -13.69 -6.90
N TYR A 26 11.35 -13.14 -5.87
CA TYR A 26 11.15 -11.77 -5.46
C TYR A 26 12.43 -10.97 -5.74
N GLU A 27 12.84 -10.99 -6.97
CA GLU A 27 13.69 -9.95 -7.54
C GLU A 27 12.77 -9.04 -8.36
N ILE A 28 12.34 -7.94 -7.74
CA ILE A 28 11.98 -6.76 -8.53
C ILE A 28 13.23 -6.50 -9.38
N ASN A 29 13.05 -6.51 -10.68
CA ASN A 29 14.13 -6.29 -11.64
C ASN A 29 14.63 -4.83 -11.51
N ALA A 30 15.33 -4.55 -10.40
CA ALA A 30 15.93 -3.25 -10.05
C ALA A 30 17.05 -2.84 -11.01
N SER A 31 17.41 -3.72 -11.97
CA SER A 31 18.52 -3.50 -12.88
C SER A 31 18.21 -2.63 -14.09
N ARG A 32 17.00 -2.06 -14.23
CA ARG A 32 16.62 -1.19 -15.36
C ARG A 32 16.16 0.22 -15.00
N ILE A 33 16.16 0.62 -13.73
CA ILE A 33 15.90 2.02 -13.40
C ILE A 33 17.24 2.76 -13.43
N SER A 34 17.50 3.37 -14.58
CA SER A 34 18.65 4.25 -14.83
C SER A 34 18.67 5.37 -13.78
N GLN A 35 19.80 5.51 -13.09
CA GLN A 35 20.14 6.69 -12.27
C GLN A 35 20.20 7.94 -13.17
N LYS A 36 19.08 8.53 -13.47
CA LYS A 36 18.99 9.92 -13.93
C LYS A 36 18.41 10.76 -12.81
N GLN A 37 19.32 11.41 -12.06
CA GLN A 37 18.98 12.53 -11.18
C GLN A 37 18.35 13.65 -12.02
N ALA A 38 17.03 13.73 -12.04
CA ALA A 38 16.29 14.89 -12.52
C ALA A 38 15.81 15.68 -11.32
N HIS A 39 16.49 16.78 -11.01
CA HIS A 39 16.03 17.79 -10.06
C HIS A 39 14.79 18.48 -10.64
N THR A 40 13.61 18.03 -10.26
CA THR A 40 12.38 18.77 -10.52
C THR A 40 12.26 19.87 -9.47
N ARG A 41 12.41 21.13 -9.90
CA ARG A 41 12.23 22.32 -9.05
C ARG A 41 10.76 22.38 -8.61
N ILE A 42 10.50 22.06 -7.34
CA ILE A 42 9.30 22.46 -6.64
C ILE A 42 9.46 23.94 -6.30
N ASN A 43 8.40 24.75 -6.43
CA ASN A 43 8.41 26.17 -6.12
C ASN A 43 9.00 26.44 -4.72
N GLU A 44 10.24 26.90 -4.67
CA GLU A 44 11.05 27.11 -3.47
C GLU A 44 10.74 28.43 -2.75
N GLY A 45 9.46 28.78 -2.64
CA GLY A 45 9.04 29.94 -1.85
C GLY A 45 8.91 29.59 -0.36
N ASN A 46 9.92 29.90 0.45
CA ASN A 46 9.90 29.88 1.92
C ASN A 46 9.86 28.53 2.67
N LEU A 47 10.60 27.52 2.27
CA LEU A 47 10.92 26.41 3.18
C LEU A 47 12.22 26.71 3.95
N PRO A 48 12.32 26.37 5.26
CA PRO A 48 13.56 26.45 6.01
C PRO A 48 14.61 25.50 5.38
N PRO A 49 15.91 25.66 5.67
CA PRO A 49 16.93 24.78 5.12
C PRO A 49 16.67 23.33 5.55
N MET A 50 16.19 22.52 4.61
CA MET A 50 15.91 21.11 4.84
C MET A 50 17.18 20.28 4.73
N ASN A 51 17.47 19.45 5.73
CA ASN A 51 18.52 18.44 5.66
C ASN A 51 18.01 17.15 4.99
N ALA A 52 16.71 16.87 5.06
CA ALA A 52 16.09 15.68 4.50
C ALA A 52 16.01 15.73 2.98
N GLN A 53 16.30 14.60 2.33
CA GLN A 53 15.95 14.37 0.93
C GLN A 53 14.47 13.99 0.82
N LEU A 54 13.80 14.58 -0.18
CA LEU A 54 12.39 14.27 -0.42
C LEU A 54 12.24 12.93 -1.13
N ILE A 55 11.27 12.14 -0.66
CA ILE A 55 10.84 10.89 -1.31
C ILE A 55 9.71 11.24 -2.27
N ASP A 56 10.01 11.34 -3.57
CA ASP A 56 9.04 11.76 -4.60
C ASP A 56 8.12 10.63 -5.03
N GLY A 57 6.96 10.53 -4.37
CA GLY A 57 5.95 9.54 -4.73
C GLY A 57 5.22 9.85 -6.04
N LYS A 58 5.20 11.10 -6.52
CA LYS A 58 4.62 11.43 -7.82
C LYS A 58 5.44 10.84 -8.95
N GLN A 59 6.78 11.01 -8.89
CA GLN A 59 7.68 10.45 -9.89
C GLN A 59 7.63 8.92 -9.86
N ALA A 60 7.76 8.31 -8.68
CA ALA A 60 7.70 6.86 -8.55
C ALA A 60 6.37 6.27 -9.07
N ALA A 61 5.25 6.91 -8.80
CA ALA A 61 3.95 6.51 -9.34
C ALA A 61 3.84 6.70 -10.87
N ALA A 62 4.48 7.73 -11.42
CA ALA A 62 4.53 7.92 -12.88
C ALA A 62 5.34 6.80 -13.57
N ASP A 63 6.47 6.42 -13.00
CA ASP A 63 7.32 5.34 -13.51
C ASP A 63 6.55 3.99 -13.51
N ILE A 64 5.82 3.70 -12.43
CA ILE A 64 4.95 2.50 -12.34
C ILE A 64 3.87 2.54 -13.42
N ARG A 65 3.17 3.66 -13.61
CA ARG A 65 2.15 3.76 -14.66
C ARG A 65 2.73 3.56 -16.05
N GLN A 66 3.93 4.10 -16.31
CA GLN A 66 4.62 3.88 -17.58
C GLN A 66 4.94 2.40 -17.82
N ASP A 67 5.44 1.70 -16.79
CA ASP A 67 5.72 0.27 -16.88
C ASP A 67 4.44 -0.55 -17.13
N ILE A 68 3.36 -0.26 -16.42
CA ILE A 68 2.06 -0.89 -16.63
C ILE A 68 1.57 -0.65 -18.06
N THR A 69 1.68 0.59 -18.58
CA THR A 69 1.28 0.92 -19.95
C THR A 69 2.04 0.06 -20.96
N GLN A 70 3.36 -0.10 -20.79
CA GLN A 70 4.16 -0.95 -21.67
C GLN A 70 3.71 -2.42 -21.63
N GLN A 71 3.40 -2.94 -20.43
CA GLN A 71 2.88 -4.30 -20.28
C GLN A 71 1.50 -4.46 -20.94
N ILE A 72 0.61 -3.49 -20.79
CA ILE A 72 -0.72 -3.50 -21.43
C ILE A 72 -0.60 -3.45 -22.96
N GLU A 73 0.27 -2.62 -23.52
CA GLU A 73 0.50 -2.57 -24.96
C GLU A 73 1.08 -3.90 -25.50
N ALA A 74 2.01 -4.52 -24.77
CA ALA A 74 2.52 -5.84 -25.12
C ALA A 74 1.41 -6.91 -25.12
N ARG A 75 0.47 -6.85 -24.13
CA ARG A 75 -0.71 -7.74 -24.08
C ARG A 75 -1.63 -7.54 -25.28
N LYS A 76 -1.92 -6.29 -25.65
CA LYS A 76 -2.73 -5.97 -26.85
C LYS A 76 -2.07 -6.53 -28.12
N ALA A 77 -0.78 -6.33 -28.29
CA ALA A 77 -0.05 -6.84 -29.44
C ALA A 77 -0.06 -8.38 -29.53
N ALA A 78 -0.10 -9.06 -28.37
CA ALA A 78 -0.22 -10.52 -28.28
C ALA A 78 -1.67 -11.03 -28.38
N GLY A 79 -2.67 -10.18 -28.60
CA GLY A 79 -4.07 -10.56 -28.65
C GLY A 79 -4.64 -11.05 -27.31
N GLN A 80 -4.02 -10.71 -26.19
CA GLN A 80 -4.46 -11.09 -24.86
C GLN A 80 -5.55 -10.13 -24.35
N ARG A 81 -6.39 -10.61 -23.44
CA ARG A 81 -7.41 -9.81 -22.76
C ARG A 81 -6.78 -8.69 -21.94
N LEU A 82 -7.42 -7.54 -21.87
CA LEU A 82 -7.02 -6.44 -21.01
C LEU A 82 -7.56 -6.64 -19.60
N PRO A 83 -6.80 -6.21 -18.56
CA PRO A 83 -7.28 -6.26 -17.18
C PRO A 83 -8.54 -5.41 -16.99
N GLY A 84 -9.44 -5.88 -16.13
CA GLY A 84 -10.67 -5.21 -15.77
C GLY A 84 -10.74 -4.86 -14.28
N LEU A 85 -11.03 -3.61 -13.94
CA LEU A 85 -11.24 -3.12 -12.58
C LEU A 85 -12.68 -2.67 -12.40
N ALA A 86 -13.43 -3.31 -11.50
CA ALA A 86 -14.74 -2.86 -11.04
C ALA A 86 -14.57 -1.96 -9.80
N VAL A 87 -15.13 -0.75 -9.85
CA VAL A 87 -15.12 0.20 -8.74
C VAL A 87 -16.55 0.42 -8.28
N ILE A 88 -16.84 0.11 -7.03
CA ILE A 88 -18.15 0.30 -6.40
C ILE A 88 -18.07 1.53 -5.50
N LEU A 89 -18.91 2.53 -5.76
CA LEU A 89 -19.09 3.73 -4.93
C LEU A 89 -20.55 3.81 -4.52
N VAL A 90 -20.86 3.64 -3.24
CA VAL A 90 -22.22 3.72 -2.72
C VAL A 90 -22.55 5.17 -2.37
N GLY A 91 -23.61 5.69 -2.99
CA GLY A 91 -24.05 7.08 -2.79
C GLY A 91 -23.19 8.11 -3.51
N ASP A 92 -23.27 9.36 -3.04
CA ASP A 92 -22.80 10.54 -3.73
C ASP A 92 -21.79 11.39 -2.92
N ASP A 93 -21.08 10.79 -1.95
CA ASP A 93 -20.08 11.51 -1.16
C ASP A 93 -19.05 12.22 -2.05
N PRO A 94 -18.95 13.56 -2.03
CA PRO A 94 -18.12 14.30 -2.96
C PRO A 94 -16.63 13.98 -2.86
N ALA A 95 -16.15 13.66 -1.67
CA ALA A 95 -14.74 13.28 -1.48
C ALA A 95 -14.44 11.94 -2.14
N SER A 96 -15.31 10.95 -1.95
CA SER A 96 -15.20 9.63 -2.57
C SER A 96 -15.31 9.70 -4.10
N GLN A 97 -16.19 10.55 -4.64
CA GLN A 97 -16.31 10.78 -6.10
C GLN A 97 -15.00 11.28 -6.72
N VAL A 98 -14.29 12.20 -6.05
CA VAL A 98 -12.99 12.70 -6.53
C VAL A 98 -11.96 11.57 -6.61
N TYR A 99 -11.93 10.70 -5.59
CA TYR A 99 -11.00 9.55 -5.57
C TYR A 99 -11.34 8.52 -6.65
N VAL A 100 -12.62 8.18 -6.82
CA VAL A 100 -13.08 7.24 -7.85
C VAL A 100 -12.79 7.77 -9.24
N LYS A 101 -13.08 9.05 -9.50
CA LYS A 101 -12.74 9.70 -10.77
C LYS A 101 -11.24 9.65 -11.07
N ALA A 102 -10.40 9.90 -10.06
CA ALA A 102 -8.95 9.82 -10.23
C ALA A 102 -8.48 8.39 -10.55
N LYS A 103 -9.06 7.35 -9.90
CA LYS A 103 -8.79 5.95 -10.19
C LYS A 103 -9.21 5.55 -11.61
N HIS A 104 -10.40 6.02 -12.04
CA HIS A 104 -10.89 5.80 -13.41
C HIS A 104 -9.93 6.40 -14.45
N ASN A 105 -9.51 7.66 -14.27
CA ASN A 105 -8.55 8.31 -15.15
C ASN A 105 -7.20 7.59 -15.18
N ASP A 106 -6.72 7.09 -14.03
CA ASP A 106 -5.48 6.33 -13.97
C ASP A 106 -5.60 5.01 -14.76
N CYS A 107 -6.75 4.30 -14.67
CA CYS A 107 -7.02 3.09 -15.47
C CYS A 107 -7.02 3.39 -16.97
N GLU A 108 -7.73 4.43 -17.38
CA GLU A 108 -7.80 4.87 -18.79
C GLU A 108 -6.40 5.19 -19.32
N GLN A 109 -5.60 5.95 -18.56
CA GLN A 109 -4.25 6.35 -18.92
C GLN A 109 -3.34 5.14 -19.20
N VAL A 110 -3.45 4.05 -18.44
CA VAL A 110 -2.61 2.86 -18.60
C VAL A 110 -3.23 1.77 -19.48
N GLY A 111 -4.51 1.92 -19.89
CA GLY A 111 -5.23 0.98 -20.74
C GLY A 111 -5.88 -0.19 -19.99
N ILE A 112 -6.14 -0.07 -18.68
CA ILE A 112 -6.97 -0.99 -17.89
C ILE A 112 -8.43 -0.62 -18.11
N ARG A 113 -9.30 -1.62 -18.34
CA ARG A 113 -10.75 -1.42 -18.44
C ARG A 113 -11.31 -1.11 -17.05
N SER A 114 -12.05 -0.01 -16.91
CA SER A 114 -12.65 0.38 -15.64
C SER A 114 -14.18 0.35 -15.73
N PHE A 115 -14.81 -0.38 -14.82
CA PHE A 115 -16.26 -0.49 -14.69
C PHE A 115 -16.70 0.22 -13.42
N SER A 116 -17.57 1.23 -13.55
CA SER A 116 -18.08 2.00 -12.42
C SER A 116 -19.48 1.56 -12.03
N TYR A 117 -19.67 1.24 -10.77
CA TYR A 117 -20.95 0.88 -10.16
C TYR A 117 -21.26 1.88 -9.07
N THR A 118 -22.36 2.61 -9.23
CA THR A 118 -22.76 3.69 -8.30
C THR A 118 -24.19 3.43 -7.77
N PRO A 119 -24.35 2.40 -6.91
CA PRO A 119 -25.65 2.18 -6.29
C PRO A 119 -26.03 3.35 -5.40
N GLU A 120 -27.34 3.58 -5.27
CA GLU A 120 -27.91 4.63 -4.43
C GLU A 120 -27.49 4.46 -2.97
N SER A 121 -27.52 5.59 -2.22
CA SER A 121 -27.05 5.61 -0.84
C SER A 121 -27.90 4.76 0.14
N ASP A 122 -29.10 4.36 -0.24
CA ASP A 122 -30.04 3.54 0.52
C ASP A 122 -30.03 2.05 0.12
N ILE A 123 -29.08 1.64 -0.74
CA ILE A 123 -28.92 0.22 -1.11
C ILE A 123 -28.83 -0.65 0.16
N THR A 124 -29.50 -1.81 0.14
CA THR A 124 -29.42 -2.74 1.27
C THR A 124 -28.10 -3.52 1.27
N GLN A 125 -27.75 -4.09 2.44
CA GLN A 125 -26.58 -4.95 2.59
C GLN A 125 -26.62 -6.12 1.59
N GLU A 126 -27.77 -6.80 1.49
CA GLU A 126 -27.97 -7.97 0.64
C GLU A 126 -27.89 -7.62 -0.85
N ALA A 127 -28.38 -6.46 -1.26
CA ALA A 127 -28.30 -6.01 -2.64
C ALA A 127 -26.85 -5.69 -3.03
N LEU A 128 -26.08 -5.08 -2.12
CA LEU A 128 -24.66 -4.82 -2.36
C LEU A 128 -23.83 -6.11 -2.35
N GLU A 129 -24.16 -7.06 -1.49
CA GLU A 129 -23.58 -8.41 -1.51
C GLU A 129 -23.84 -9.12 -2.84
N SER A 130 -25.08 -9.06 -3.36
CA SER A 130 -25.43 -9.64 -4.65
C SER A 130 -24.67 -9.00 -5.81
N LEU A 131 -24.42 -7.69 -5.76
CA LEU A 131 -23.59 -7.02 -6.75
C LEU A 131 -22.15 -7.52 -6.70
N ILE A 132 -21.57 -7.69 -5.50
CA ILE A 132 -20.22 -8.23 -5.34
C ILE A 132 -20.15 -9.66 -5.88
N ASP A 133 -21.16 -10.51 -5.63
CA ASP A 133 -21.20 -11.87 -6.16
C ASP A 133 -21.21 -11.88 -7.70
N GLN A 134 -22.00 -11.03 -8.33
CA GLN A 134 -22.02 -10.90 -9.80
C GLN A 134 -20.64 -10.51 -10.34
N LEU A 135 -19.94 -9.58 -9.67
CA LEU A 135 -18.60 -9.15 -10.06
C LEU A 135 -17.54 -10.23 -9.79
N ASN A 136 -17.72 -11.02 -8.74
CA ASN A 136 -16.88 -12.18 -8.46
C ASN A 136 -16.95 -13.22 -9.58
N ASP A 137 -18.12 -13.42 -10.17
CA ASP A 137 -18.37 -14.41 -11.22
C ASP A 137 -18.08 -13.85 -12.64
N ASP A 138 -17.90 -12.55 -12.79
CA ASP A 138 -17.61 -11.93 -14.09
C ASP A 138 -16.14 -12.14 -14.49
N ASP A 139 -15.93 -12.89 -15.57
CA ASP A 139 -14.61 -13.17 -16.16
C ASP A 139 -13.90 -11.93 -16.74
N GLU A 140 -14.64 -10.85 -17.00
CA GLU A 140 -14.09 -9.59 -17.51
C GLU A 140 -13.56 -8.70 -16.37
N VAL A 141 -13.87 -9.02 -15.11
CA VAL A 141 -13.46 -8.31 -13.90
C VAL A 141 -12.32 -9.07 -13.22
N ASP A 142 -11.14 -8.46 -13.17
CA ASP A 142 -9.97 -9.02 -12.49
C ASP A 142 -9.79 -8.47 -11.08
N GLY A 143 -10.24 -7.24 -10.86
CA GLY A 143 -10.19 -6.59 -9.57
C GLY A 143 -11.51 -5.94 -9.19
N ILE A 144 -11.84 -6.00 -7.91
CA ILE A 144 -13.02 -5.34 -7.32
C ILE A 144 -12.52 -4.39 -6.25
N LEU A 145 -12.96 -3.15 -6.33
CA LEU A 145 -12.69 -2.10 -5.35
C LEU A 145 -14.01 -1.62 -4.75
N LEU A 146 -14.20 -1.80 -3.46
CA LEU A 146 -15.29 -1.18 -2.70
C LEU A 146 -14.78 0.11 -2.05
N GLN A 147 -15.22 1.25 -2.57
CA GLN A 147 -14.77 2.56 -2.08
C GLN A 147 -15.33 2.84 -0.68
N LEU A 148 -14.42 3.04 0.29
CA LEU A 148 -14.77 3.44 1.64
C LEU A 148 -14.70 4.98 1.79
N PRO A 149 -15.46 5.59 2.74
CA PRO A 149 -16.39 4.94 3.68
C PRO A 149 -17.75 4.59 3.04
N LEU A 150 -18.44 3.61 3.60
CA LEU A 150 -19.82 3.28 3.24
C LEU A 150 -20.82 4.09 4.07
N PRO A 151 -22.09 4.23 3.61
CA PRO A 151 -23.21 4.69 4.44
C PRO A 151 -23.31 3.89 5.75
N LYS A 152 -23.71 4.55 6.84
CA LYS A 152 -23.65 4.01 8.21
C LYS A 152 -24.48 2.73 8.45
N HIS A 153 -25.47 2.45 7.62
CA HIS A 153 -26.33 1.27 7.74
C HIS A 153 -25.70 0.01 7.12
N LEU A 154 -24.59 0.18 6.38
CA LEU A 154 -23.86 -0.93 5.76
C LEU A 154 -22.67 -1.32 6.63
N ASP A 155 -22.44 -2.63 6.76
CA ASP A 155 -21.23 -3.16 7.39
C ASP A 155 -20.18 -3.47 6.32
N ALA A 156 -19.07 -2.73 6.37
CA ALA A 156 -18.00 -2.90 5.40
C ALA A 156 -17.24 -4.23 5.54
N ALA A 157 -17.15 -4.77 6.76
CA ALA A 157 -16.30 -5.94 7.00
C ALA A 157 -16.75 -7.18 6.23
N PRO A 158 -18.03 -7.63 6.30
CA PRO A 158 -18.50 -8.78 5.52
C PRO A 158 -18.48 -8.51 4.01
N LEU A 159 -18.68 -7.25 3.56
CA LEU A 159 -18.63 -6.90 2.14
C LEU A 159 -17.21 -7.02 1.58
N LEU A 160 -16.20 -6.54 2.30
CA LEU A 160 -14.79 -6.68 1.91
C LEU A 160 -14.37 -8.16 1.90
N GLU A 161 -14.83 -8.95 2.85
CA GLU A 161 -14.53 -10.38 2.91
C GLU A 161 -15.30 -11.20 1.84
N ARG A 162 -16.41 -10.67 1.31
CA ARG A 162 -17.17 -11.30 0.23
C ARG A 162 -16.50 -11.16 -1.14
N ILE A 163 -15.67 -10.13 -1.35
CA ILE A 163 -14.84 -10.02 -2.55
C ILE A 163 -13.89 -11.23 -2.58
N ARG A 164 -13.84 -11.94 -3.71
CA ARG A 164 -12.89 -13.06 -3.85
C ARG A 164 -11.47 -12.58 -3.60
N ALA A 165 -10.70 -13.35 -2.84
CA ALA A 165 -9.33 -12.99 -2.46
C ALA A 165 -8.40 -12.75 -3.66
N ASP A 166 -8.65 -13.41 -4.81
CA ASP A 166 -7.91 -13.23 -6.06
C ASP A 166 -8.39 -12.03 -6.89
N LYS A 167 -9.50 -11.38 -6.50
CA LYS A 167 -10.03 -10.13 -7.06
C LYS A 167 -9.95 -8.96 -6.07
N ASP A 168 -9.48 -9.17 -4.85
CA ASP A 168 -9.29 -8.13 -3.82
C ASP A 168 -8.03 -7.30 -4.13
N VAL A 169 -8.15 -6.38 -5.06
CA VAL A 169 -7.01 -5.56 -5.53
C VAL A 169 -6.61 -4.44 -4.57
N ASP A 170 -7.43 -4.13 -3.56
CA ASP A 170 -7.01 -3.28 -2.43
C ASP A 170 -6.13 -4.04 -1.42
N GLY A 171 -6.23 -5.38 -1.40
CA GLY A 171 -5.40 -6.27 -0.59
C GLY A 171 -5.84 -6.38 0.88
N PHE A 172 -7.13 -6.13 1.20
CA PHE A 172 -7.64 -6.13 2.58
C PHE A 172 -8.28 -7.44 3.00
N HIS A 173 -8.54 -8.33 2.07
CA HIS A 173 -9.16 -9.62 2.36
C HIS A 173 -8.31 -10.41 3.38
N PRO A 174 -8.93 -11.04 4.41
CA PRO A 174 -8.21 -11.79 5.44
C PRO A 174 -7.25 -12.84 4.89
N TYR A 175 -7.61 -13.49 3.78
CA TYR A 175 -6.73 -14.43 3.09
C TYR A 175 -5.44 -13.77 2.60
N ASN A 176 -5.51 -12.60 1.97
CA ASN A 176 -4.35 -11.87 1.46
C ASN A 176 -3.46 -11.37 2.60
N ILE A 177 -4.06 -10.85 3.67
CA ILE A 177 -3.34 -10.45 4.90
C ILE A 177 -2.68 -11.67 5.57
N GLY A 178 -3.38 -12.80 5.65
CA GLY A 178 -2.83 -14.05 6.19
C GLY A 178 -1.64 -14.56 5.37
N ARG A 179 -1.71 -14.49 4.04
CA ARG A 179 -0.59 -14.83 3.16
C ARG A 179 0.61 -13.91 3.35
N LEU A 180 0.37 -12.59 3.49
CA LEU A 180 1.44 -11.63 3.77
C LEU A 180 2.12 -11.96 5.12
N ALA A 181 1.34 -12.26 6.16
CA ALA A 181 1.85 -12.65 7.47
C ALA A 181 2.69 -13.94 7.42
N GLN A 182 2.34 -14.88 6.54
CA GLN A 182 3.07 -16.13 6.32
C GLN A 182 4.21 -16.02 5.29
N ARG A 183 4.56 -14.81 4.85
CA ARG A 183 5.63 -14.57 3.86
C ARG A 183 5.34 -15.15 2.46
N MET A 184 4.08 -15.28 2.11
CA MET A 184 3.60 -15.77 0.82
C MET A 184 2.60 -14.79 0.20
N PRO A 185 2.94 -13.49 0.05
CA PRO A 185 2.00 -12.48 -0.43
C PRO A 185 1.51 -12.81 -1.84
N LEU A 186 0.24 -12.53 -2.10
CA LEU A 186 -0.37 -12.56 -3.42
C LEU A 186 -0.76 -11.14 -3.83
N LEU A 187 -1.97 -10.71 -3.55
CA LEU A 187 -2.35 -9.29 -3.66
C LEU A 187 -2.01 -8.60 -2.32
N ARG A 188 -1.36 -7.46 -2.40
CA ARG A 188 -0.82 -6.77 -1.22
C ARG A 188 -1.60 -5.48 -0.99
N PRO A 189 -1.82 -5.06 0.28
CA PRO A 189 -2.46 -3.78 0.57
C PRO A 189 -1.78 -2.63 -0.17
N CYS A 190 -2.57 -1.86 -0.95
CA CYS A 190 -2.05 -0.88 -1.90
C CYS A 190 -1.14 0.16 -1.27
N THR A 191 -1.54 0.77 -0.14
CA THR A 191 -0.74 1.81 0.52
C THR A 191 0.57 1.25 1.09
N PRO A 192 0.59 0.17 1.88
CA PRO A 192 1.82 -0.48 2.32
C PRO A 192 2.73 -0.91 1.17
N MET A 193 2.18 -1.52 0.11
CA MET A 193 2.94 -1.91 -1.08
C MET A 193 3.61 -0.70 -1.75
N GLY A 194 2.87 0.41 -1.89
CA GLY A 194 3.41 1.66 -2.43
C GLY A 194 4.53 2.24 -1.57
N ILE A 195 4.39 2.20 -0.24
CA ILE A 195 5.44 2.62 0.70
C ILE A 195 6.68 1.74 0.54
N MET A 196 6.52 0.42 0.44
CA MET A 196 7.65 -0.49 0.22
C MET A 196 8.37 -0.20 -1.08
N THR A 197 7.64 0.16 -2.15
CA THR A 197 8.24 0.58 -3.42
C THR A 197 9.10 1.83 -3.24
N LEU A 198 8.62 2.84 -2.52
CA LEU A 198 9.39 4.04 -2.20
C LEU A 198 10.66 3.71 -1.38
N LEU A 199 10.52 2.89 -0.35
CA LEU A 199 11.63 2.50 0.51
C LEU A 199 12.72 1.72 -0.24
N HIS A 200 12.34 0.85 -1.18
CA HIS A 200 13.30 0.11 -2.00
C HIS A 200 14.06 0.96 -3.02
N GLN A 201 13.56 2.16 -3.36
CA GLN A 201 14.29 3.12 -4.20
C GLN A 201 15.36 3.90 -3.44
N LEU A 202 15.33 3.87 -2.11
CA LEU A 202 16.33 4.55 -1.30
C LEU A 202 17.62 3.72 -1.24
N PRO A 203 18.78 4.37 -1.17
CA PRO A 203 20.08 3.69 -1.03
C PRO A 203 20.30 3.24 0.43
N VAL A 204 19.30 2.56 1.00
CA VAL A 204 19.28 2.15 2.42
C VAL A 204 18.93 0.66 2.52
N ASN A 205 19.68 -0.07 3.34
CA ASN A 205 19.34 -1.45 3.68
C ASN A 205 18.31 -1.46 4.82
N LEU A 206 17.11 -1.94 4.55
CA LEU A 206 16.03 -2.02 5.54
C LEU A 206 16.27 -3.10 6.61
N LYS A 207 17.10 -4.12 6.33
CA LYS A 207 17.34 -5.23 7.27
C LYS A 207 17.97 -4.74 8.56
N GLY A 208 17.33 -5.05 9.67
CA GLY A 208 17.79 -4.70 11.01
C GLY A 208 17.38 -3.30 11.50
N LEU A 209 16.76 -2.45 10.65
CA LEU A 209 16.27 -1.16 11.09
C LEU A 209 15.16 -1.34 12.13
N LYS A 210 15.12 -0.44 13.10
CA LYS A 210 13.97 -0.27 14.00
C LYS A 210 12.92 0.58 13.31
N ALA A 211 11.76 -0.01 13.05
CA ALA A 211 10.65 0.67 12.37
C ALA A 211 9.48 0.88 13.34
N THR A 212 9.08 2.11 13.56
CA THR A 212 7.89 2.45 14.35
C THR A 212 6.76 2.87 13.43
N ILE A 213 5.64 2.15 13.52
CA ILE A 213 4.40 2.43 12.80
C ILE A 213 3.45 3.12 13.76
N VAL A 214 3.12 4.38 13.47
CA VAL A 214 2.17 5.20 14.25
C VAL A 214 0.79 5.07 13.64
N GLY A 215 -0.05 4.25 14.29
CA GLY A 215 -1.38 3.86 13.83
C GLY A 215 -1.48 2.36 13.56
N ALA A 216 -2.60 1.74 13.96
CA ALA A 216 -2.82 0.29 13.86
C ALA A 216 -4.11 -0.05 13.09
N SER A 217 -4.41 0.75 12.04
CA SER A 217 -5.57 0.49 11.16
C SER A 217 -5.39 -0.81 10.36
N ASN A 218 -6.50 -1.44 9.97
CA ASN A 218 -6.49 -2.64 9.14
C ASN A 218 -6.00 -2.36 7.71
N ILE A 219 -6.14 -1.10 7.25
CA ILE A 219 -5.83 -0.72 5.86
C ILE A 219 -4.39 -0.21 5.67
N VAL A 220 -3.73 0.28 6.72
CA VAL A 220 -2.36 0.81 6.64
C VAL A 220 -1.47 0.20 7.72
N GLY A 221 -1.72 0.49 9.01
CA GLY A 221 -0.74 0.23 10.06
C GLY A 221 -0.40 -1.24 10.26
N ARG A 222 -1.41 -2.11 10.37
CA ARG A 222 -1.22 -3.56 10.53
C ARG A 222 -0.53 -4.20 9.32
N PRO A 223 -0.98 -3.99 8.08
CA PRO A 223 -0.29 -4.55 6.92
C PRO A 223 1.09 -3.93 6.69
N MET A 224 1.30 -2.65 7.03
CA MET A 224 2.63 -2.03 6.94
C MET A 224 3.64 -2.72 7.88
N ALA A 225 3.19 -3.09 9.07
CA ALA A 225 4.01 -3.85 10.01
C ALA A 225 4.44 -5.21 9.42
N LEU A 226 3.52 -5.91 8.75
CA LEU A 226 3.83 -7.19 8.08
C LEU A 226 4.80 -7.00 6.91
N GLU A 227 4.65 -5.96 6.13
CA GLU A 227 5.57 -5.62 5.03
C GLU A 227 6.99 -5.32 5.53
N LEU A 228 7.11 -4.49 6.56
CA LEU A 228 8.41 -4.14 7.14
C LEU A 228 9.05 -5.33 7.85
N LEU A 229 8.25 -6.18 8.51
CA LEU A 229 8.73 -7.43 9.08
C LEU A 229 9.26 -8.38 7.99
N LEU A 230 8.55 -8.48 6.86
CA LEU A 230 8.99 -9.26 5.70
C LEU A 230 10.31 -8.72 5.12
N ALA A 231 10.50 -7.39 5.13
CA ALA A 231 11.73 -6.72 4.69
C ALA A 231 12.89 -6.88 5.70
N GLY A 232 12.65 -7.46 6.87
CA GLY A 232 13.67 -7.72 7.88
C GLY A 232 13.86 -6.62 8.92
N CYS A 233 12.90 -5.67 9.05
CA CYS A 233 12.90 -4.69 10.11
C CYS A 233 12.50 -5.30 11.46
N THR A 234 12.94 -4.69 12.55
CA THR A 234 12.36 -4.86 13.89
C THR A 234 11.25 -3.82 14.04
N ILE A 235 10.03 -4.26 14.31
CA ILE A 235 8.86 -3.40 14.25
C ILE A 235 8.25 -3.12 15.63
N THR A 236 7.81 -1.87 15.82
CA THR A 236 6.89 -1.44 16.87
C THR A 236 5.64 -0.86 16.23
N VAL A 237 4.45 -1.30 16.66
CA VAL A 237 3.17 -0.74 16.22
C VAL A 237 2.54 0.00 17.37
N THR A 238 2.30 1.30 17.20
CA THR A 238 1.65 2.13 18.21
C THR A 238 0.19 2.38 17.87
N HIS A 239 -0.60 2.69 18.88
CA HIS A 239 -2.03 2.94 18.78
C HIS A 239 -2.49 3.90 19.87
N ARG A 240 -3.78 4.23 19.92
CA ARG A 240 -4.35 5.20 20.88
C ARG A 240 -4.12 4.88 22.37
N PHE A 241 -3.73 3.66 22.69
CA PHE A 241 -3.44 3.22 24.07
C PHE A 241 -1.93 3.14 24.38
N THR A 242 -1.06 3.49 23.43
CA THR A 242 0.38 3.57 23.65
C THR A 242 0.67 4.67 24.66
N GLN A 243 1.36 4.33 25.75
CA GLN A 243 1.57 5.25 26.88
C GLN A 243 2.54 6.37 26.54
N ASP A 244 3.65 6.04 25.88
CA ASP A 244 4.70 6.99 25.50
C ASP A 244 5.02 6.88 24.01
N LEU A 245 4.22 7.58 23.20
CA LEU A 245 4.42 7.61 21.76
C LEU A 245 5.75 8.27 21.37
N GLN A 246 6.16 9.27 22.12
CA GLN A 246 7.42 10.00 21.85
C GLN A 246 8.60 9.05 21.97
N ALA A 247 8.72 8.30 23.04
CA ALA A 247 9.82 7.36 23.24
C ALA A 247 9.90 6.30 22.14
N GLU A 248 8.73 5.84 21.62
CA GLU A 248 8.68 4.87 20.52
C GLU A 248 9.13 5.47 19.18
N VAL A 249 8.88 6.75 18.96
CA VAL A 249 9.32 7.47 17.75
C VAL A 249 10.80 7.81 17.82
N GLU A 250 11.30 8.29 18.96
CA GLU A 250 12.69 8.75 19.13
C GLU A 250 13.75 7.67 18.89
N GLN A 251 13.41 6.39 19.11
CA GLN A 251 14.33 5.28 18.88
C GLN A 251 14.29 4.72 17.45
N ALA A 252 13.34 5.15 16.62
CA ALA A 252 13.08 4.56 15.31
C ALA A 252 14.05 5.07 14.22
N ASP A 253 14.60 4.14 13.44
CA ASP A 253 15.36 4.44 12.21
C ASP A 253 14.43 4.73 11.03
N LEU A 254 13.21 4.19 11.09
CA LEU A 254 12.12 4.38 10.12
C LEU A 254 10.82 4.63 10.87
N VAL A 255 10.15 5.73 10.56
CA VAL A 255 8.84 6.08 11.12
C VAL A 255 7.81 6.11 9.99
N VAL A 256 6.72 5.35 10.16
CA VAL A 256 5.56 5.40 9.25
C VAL A 256 4.36 5.90 10.03
N VAL A 257 3.73 7.00 9.59
CA VAL A 257 2.64 7.65 10.33
C VAL A 257 1.36 7.65 9.50
N GLY A 258 0.28 7.09 10.05
CA GLY A 258 -1.01 7.04 9.37
C GLY A 258 -2.17 6.96 10.38
N VAL A 259 -2.53 8.10 10.98
CA VAL A 259 -3.56 8.21 12.04
C VAL A 259 -4.66 9.21 11.72
N GLY A 260 -4.48 10.05 10.67
CA GLY A 260 -5.44 11.09 10.30
C GLY A 260 -5.53 12.23 11.31
N LYS A 261 -4.40 12.59 11.94
CA LYS A 261 -4.32 13.70 12.89
C LYS A 261 -3.14 14.61 12.53
N PRO A 262 -3.40 15.85 12.06
CA PRO A 262 -2.36 16.79 11.65
C PRO A 262 -1.29 17.00 12.74
N GLY A 263 -0.02 16.82 12.38
CA GLY A 263 1.11 17.14 13.26
C GLY A 263 1.16 16.33 14.57
N LEU A 264 0.51 15.16 14.63
CA LEU A 264 0.55 14.31 15.83
C LEU A 264 1.99 13.93 16.19
N VAL A 265 2.80 13.58 15.19
CA VAL A 265 4.22 13.30 15.38
C VAL A 265 4.98 14.60 15.21
N ARG A 266 5.59 15.06 16.30
CA ARG A 266 6.41 16.27 16.30
C ARG A 266 7.75 16.01 15.65
N GLY A 267 8.27 16.98 14.94
CA GLY A 267 9.57 16.85 14.26
C GLY A 267 10.72 16.64 15.23
N GLU A 268 10.66 17.22 16.43
CA GLU A 268 11.69 17.06 17.47
C GLU A 268 11.84 15.60 17.95
N TRP A 269 10.79 14.79 17.78
CA TRP A 269 10.83 13.35 18.14
C TRP A 269 11.55 12.50 17.10
N ILE A 270 11.75 13.03 15.89
CA ILE A 270 12.42 12.28 14.83
C ILE A 270 13.91 12.10 15.17
N LYS A 271 14.35 10.87 15.21
CA LYS A 271 15.77 10.54 15.36
C LYS A 271 16.58 11.16 14.22
N PRO A 272 17.69 11.85 14.49
CA PRO A 272 18.55 12.38 13.43
C PRO A 272 18.97 11.31 12.45
N GLY A 273 18.74 11.57 11.15
CA GLY A 273 19.05 10.63 10.07
C GLY A 273 17.98 9.55 9.81
N ALA A 274 16.83 9.58 10.50
CA ALA A 274 15.75 8.63 10.27
C ALA A 274 15.05 8.84 8.92
N ILE A 275 14.34 7.81 8.46
CA ILE A 275 13.43 7.85 7.33
C ILE A 275 12.03 8.11 7.86
N VAL A 276 11.31 9.09 7.27
CA VAL A 276 9.96 9.46 7.68
C VAL A 276 8.98 9.28 6.52
N ILE A 277 8.01 8.41 6.70
CA ILE A 277 6.92 8.16 5.75
C ILE A 277 5.62 8.66 6.36
N ASP A 278 5.12 9.77 5.85
CA ASP A 278 3.85 10.35 6.27
C ASP A 278 2.73 9.91 5.30
N VAL A 279 1.81 9.11 5.81
CA VAL A 279 0.64 8.60 5.08
C VAL A 279 -0.57 9.50 5.26
N GLY A 280 -0.54 10.38 6.26
CA GLY A 280 -1.63 11.27 6.61
C GLY A 280 -2.00 12.20 5.45
N ILE A 281 -3.29 12.40 5.23
CA ILE A 281 -3.83 13.41 4.31
C ILE A 281 -4.97 14.10 5.03
N ASN A 282 -4.66 15.27 5.59
CA ASN A 282 -5.62 16.07 6.34
C ASN A 282 -5.86 17.38 5.59
N ARG A 283 -7.12 17.75 5.42
CA ARG A 283 -7.50 19.05 4.85
C ARG A 283 -7.79 20.03 5.98
N LEU A 284 -6.98 21.07 6.07
CA LEU A 284 -7.19 22.16 7.02
C LEU A 284 -8.36 23.06 6.57
N GLU A 285 -8.86 23.90 7.46
CA GLU A 285 -9.97 24.85 7.18
C GLU A 285 -9.67 25.79 6.01
N ASN A 286 -8.41 26.16 5.81
CA ASN A 286 -7.95 26.99 4.69
C ASN A 286 -7.80 26.20 3.37
N GLY A 287 -8.17 24.91 3.35
CA GLY A 287 -8.06 24.05 2.17
C GLY A 287 -6.68 23.40 1.95
N THR A 288 -5.66 23.77 2.73
CA THR A 288 -4.32 23.19 2.61
C THR A 288 -4.32 21.72 3.03
N LEU A 289 -3.59 20.89 2.29
CA LEU A 289 -3.37 19.49 2.65
C LEU A 289 -2.08 19.36 3.46
N VAL A 290 -2.17 18.69 4.60
CA VAL A 290 -1.03 18.41 5.48
C VAL A 290 -1.04 16.94 5.92
N GLY A 291 0.12 16.44 6.33
CA GLY A 291 0.27 15.10 6.89
C GLY A 291 0.00 15.01 8.38
N ASP A 292 0.34 13.86 8.94
CA ASP A 292 0.26 13.56 10.37
C ASP A 292 1.56 13.92 11.11
N VAL A 293 2.62 14.26 10.38
CA VAL A 293 3.93 14.68 10.91
C VAL A 293 4.07 16.20 10.81
N ASP A 294 4.69 16.84 11.81
CA ASP A 294 5.20 18.20 11.65
C ASP A 294 6.37 18.19 10.66
N PHE A 295 6.01 18.42 9.38
CA PHE A 295 6.92 18.29 8.27
C PHE A 295 8.14 19.21 8.38
N SER A 296 7.93 20.46 8.77
CA SER A 296 8.99 21.47 8.77
C SER A 296 10.14 21.10 9.72
N THR A 297 9.80 20.77 10.96
CA THR A 297 10.76 20.38 11.98
C THR A 297 11.33 18.97 11.74
N ALA A 298 10.49 18.04 11.22
CA ALA A 298 10.97 16.70 10.88
C ALA A 298 11.99 16.72 9.74
N ALA A 299 11.82 17.59 8.74
CA ALA A 299 12.74 17.71 7.60
C ALA A 299 14.12 18.27 7.97
N GLU A 300 14.26 18.95 9.11
CA GLU A 300 15.55 19.37 9.62
C GLU A 300 16.37 18.20 10.22
N ARG A 301 15.71 17.10 10.60
CA ARG A 301 16.29 15.98 11.34
C ARG A 301 16.39 14.69 10.55
N ALA A 302 15.38 14.40 9.74
CA ALA A 302 15.32 13.19 8.92
C ALA A 302 16.41 13.18 7.83
N ALA A 303 16.83 11.98 7.40
CA ALA A 303 17.59 11.83 6.16
C ALA A 303 16.67 11.83 4.93
N TRP A 304 15.50 11.23 5.08
CA TRP A 304 14.51 11.08 4.01
C TRP A 304 13.10 11.33 4.55
N ILE A 305 12.27 12.06 3.80
CA ILE A 305 10.90 12.34 4.21
C ILE A 305 9.97 12.39 2.99
N THR A 306 8.74 11.85 3.14
CA THR A 306 7.68 12.01 2.12
C THR A 306 6.98 13.36 2.29
N PRO A 307 6.76 14.13 1.21
CA PRO A 307 5.91 15.32 1.26
C PRO A 307 4.41 14.95 1.28
N VAL A 308 3.59 15.82 1.85
CA VAL A 308 2.13 15.76 1.75
C VAL A 308 1.61 17.10 1.23
N PRO A 309 0.97 17.12 0.04
CA PRO A 309 0.74 16.02 -0.89
C PRO A 309 1.96 15.64 -1.73
N GLY A 310 1.92 14.44 -2.36
CA GLY A 310 2.91 14.05 -3.37
C GLY A 310 3.83 12.91 -2.96
N GLY A 311 3.75 12.44 -1.71
CA GLY A 311 4.45 11.26 -1.22
C GLY A 311 3.64 9.97 -1.44
N VAL A 312 2.99 9.47 -0.38
CA VAL A 312 2.33 8.15 -0.37
C VAL A 312 1.06 8.09 -1.23
N GLY A 313 0.24 9.15 -1.26
CA GLY A 313 -1.06 9.13 -1.96
C GLY A 313 -1.00 8.70 -3.43
N PRO A 314 -0.11 9.23 -4.28
CA PRO A 314 0.06 8.77 -5.66
C PRO A 314 0.41 7.29 -5.76
N MET A 315 1.19 6.76 -4.81
CA MET A 315 1.63 5.37 -4.78
C MET A 315 0.50 4.38 -4.52
N THR A 316 -0.45 4.73 -3.65
CA THR A 316 -1.64 3.89 -3.40
C THR A 316 -2.40 3.61 -4.70
N ARG A 317 -2.59 4.63 -5.53
CA ARG A 317 -3.29 4.48 -6.82
C ARG A 317 -2.47 3.67 -7.83
N ALA A 318 -1.16 3.89 -7.90
CA ALA A 318 -0.29 3.12 -8.78
C ALA A 318 -0.24 1.63 -8.37
N SER A 319 -0.23 1.34 -7.06
CA SER A 319 -0.28 -0.03 -6.54
C SER A 319 -1.60 -0.74 -6.86
N LEU A 320 -2.73 -0.02 -6.87
CA LEU A 320 -4.03 -0.57 -7.29
C LEU A 320 -3.98 -1.06 -8.75
N LEU A 321 -3.37 -0.29 -9.64
CA LEU A 321 -3.20 -0.68 -11.03
C LEU A 321 -2.28 -1.91 -11.17
N GLN A 322 -1.20 -1.97 -10.39
CA GLN A 322 -0.30 -3.14 -10.36
C GLN A 322 -1.03 -4.40 -9.89
N ASN A 323 -1.78 -4.30 -8.79
CA ASN A 323 -2.58 -5.43 -8.29
C ASN A 323 -3.62 -5.89 -9.31
N THR A 324 -4.28 -4.96 -10.02
CA THR A 324 -5.26 -5.30 -11.07
C THR A 324 -4.61 -6.05 -12.23
N LEU A 325 -3.46 -5.60 -12.69
CA LEU A 325 -2.70 -6.30 -13.74
C LEU A 325 -2.22 -7.68 -13.26
N GLN A 326 -1.72 -7.77 -12.03
CA GLN A 326 -1.27 -9.03 -11.42
C GLN A 326 -2.43 -10.02 -11.28
N ALA A 327 -3.63 -9.58 -10.84
CA ALA A 327 -4.82 -10.41 -10.75
C ALA A 327 -5.22 -10.97 -12.13
N CYS A 328 -5.23 -10.14 -13.16
CA CYS A 328 -5.49 -10.58 -14.53
C CYS A 328 -4.51 -11.67 -14.99
N GLN A 329 -3.22 -11.47 -14.78
CA GLN A 329 -2.17 -12.45 -15.13
C GLN A 329 -2.36 -13.77 -14.36
N HIS A 330 -2.74 -13.68 -13.09
CA HIS A 330 -3.00 -14.85 -12.25
C HIS A 330 -4.22 -15.64 -12.72
N HIS A 331 -5.33 -14.97 -13.05
CA HIS A 331 -6.54 -15.60 -13.57
C HIS A 331 -6.28 -16.33 -14.89
N GLU A 332 -5.51 -15.74 -15.79
CA GLU A 332 -5.16 -16.40 -17.06
C GLU A 332 -4.24 -17.61 -16.86
N ALA A 333 -3.28 -17.52 -15.93
CA ALA A 333 -2.40 -18.65 -15.63
C ALA A 333 -3.17 -19.84 -15.03
N SER A 334 -4.22 -19.56 -14.24
CA SER A 334 -5.06 -20.58 -13.60
C SER A 334 -6.06 -21.26 -14.56
N LYS A 335 -6.32 -20.65 -15.74
CA LYS A 335 -7.19 -21.22 -16.79
C LYS A 335 -6.45 -22.13 -17.79
N ARG A 336 -5.12 -22.14 -17.74
CA ARG A 336 -4.23 -23.01 -18.55
C ARG A 336 -3.90 -24.30 -17.83
#